data_cd3494af2f1426db69327a1e83cb9381
#
_entry.id   cd3494af2f1426db69327a1e83cb9381
#
_cell.length_a   1.000
_cell.length_b   1.000
_cell.length_c   1.000
_cell.angle_alpha   90.00
_cell.angle_beta   90.00
_cell.angle_gamma   90.00
#
_symmetry.space_group_name_H-M   'P 1'
#
loop_
_entity.id
_entity.type
_entity.pdbx_description
1 polymer ?
#
loop_
_entity_poly.entity_id
_entity_poly.type
_entity_poly.pdbx_seq_one_letter_code
_entity_poly.pdbx_strand_id
1 'polypeptide(L)'
;MMVSAADILNASILIVDDQEVNISLLEQLLSEAGYTGVASTMKPQEVCALHRKNRYDLILLDLQMPGMDGFQVMEALKTSDTDRYLPVIVLTAQPGHKLRALQAGAKDFISKPFDLVEAKTRIHNMLEVRLLYKKLENYSKVLEQTVQERTAELRESEARYRSLTELASDWYWEQDEHGKFSKVSGPVLEMLGIRVDALAGDANGVGMAGWNEAEREHLQATIAARQPFLDFVFSRVNADGSQQQFRVSGEPMFNQACRYIGYRGIGVELIAKK
;
A
#
# COMPACT_ATOMS: atom_id res chain seq x y z
N MET A 1 16.93 4.00 7.49
CA MET A 1 16.88 5.16 6.61
C MET A 1 17.13 6.38 7.45
N MET A 2 18.34 6.91 7.38
CA MET A 2 18.77 8.01 8.27
C MET A 2 18.61 9.34 7.55
N VAL A 3 18.33 10.41 8.31
CA VAL A 3 18.46 11.80 7.85
C VAL A 3 19.95 12.11 7.89
N SER A 4 20.51 12.66 6.82
CA SER A 4 21.91 13.05 6.81
C SER A 4 22.11 14.38 7.56
N ALA A 5 23.30 14.61 8.09
CA ALA A 5 23.64 15.90 8.68
C ALA A 5 23.47 17.06 7.68
N ALA A 6 23.77 16.81 6.41
CA ALA A 6 23.55 17.80 5.33
C ALA A 6 22.06 18.13 5.12
N ASP A 7 21.16 17.13 5.21
CA ASP A 7 19.72 17.38 5.12
C ASP A 7 19.26 18.34 6.24
N ILE A 8 19.77 18.13 7.47
CA ILE A 8 19.41 18.96 8.64
C ILE A 8 19.92 20.39 8.47
N LEU A 9 21.17 20.56 8.02
CA LEU A 9 21.76 21.89 7.84
C LEU A 9 21.13 22.69 6.70
N ASN A 10 20.55 22.00 5.72
CA ASN A 10 19.82 22.63 4.59
C ASN A 10 18.33 22.82 4.86
N ALA A 11 17.84 22.47 6.07
CA ALA A 11 16.44 22.65 6.43
C ALA A 11 16.05 24.14 6.49
N SER A 12 14.81 24.44 6.12
CA SER A 12 14.28 25.81 6.08
C SER A 12 13.71 26.22 7.44
N ILE A 13 14.29 27.25 8.05
CA ILE A 13 13.92 27.75 9.37
C ILE A 13 13.35 29.18 9.23
N LEU A 14 12.24 29.48 9.90
CA LEU A 14 11.69 30.82 10.03
C LEU A 14 11.83 31.29 11.48
N ILE A 15 12.45 32.44 11.69
CA ILE A 15 12.51 33.14 12.97
C ILE A 15 11.45 34.22 12.99
N VAL A 16 10.64 34.27 14.05
CA VAL A 16 9.59 35.28 14.24
C VAL A 16 9.74 35.90 15.62
N ASP A 17 10.19 37.12 15.65
CA ASP A 17 10.39 37.90 16.88
C ASP A 17 10.24 39.41 16.54
N ASP A 18 9.61 40.20 17.39
CA ASP A 18 9.45 41.65 17.17
C ASP A 18 10.68 42.48 17.50
N GLN A 19 11.70 41.82 18.07
CA GLN A 19 12.98 42.45 18.45
C GLN A 19 14.09 42.02 17.50
N GLU A 20 14.65 42.98 16.77
CA GLU A 20 15.75 42.76 15.82
C GLU A 20 17.00 42.14 16.48
N VAL A 21 17.26 42.48 17.76
CA VAL A 21 18.38 41.92 18.52
C VAL A 21 18.23 40.42 18.70
N ASN A 22 17.04 39.92 18.99
CA ASN A 22 16.78 38.48 19.14
C ASN A 22 16.90 37.74 17.80
N ILE A 23 16.41 38.33 16.73
CA ILE A 23 16.55 37.82 15.38
C ILE A 23 18.02 37.68 15.01
N SER A 24 18.80 38.74 15.15
CA SER A 24 20.23 38.76 14.81
C SER A 24 21.03 37.74 15.63
N LEU A 25 20.71 37.57 16.90
CA LEU A 25 21.36 36.58 17.77
C LEU A 25 21.06 35.15 17.28
N LEU A 26 19.83 34.84 16.93
CA LEU A 26 19.42 33.52 16.44
C LEU A 26 19.97 33.23 15.05
N GLU A 27 19.96 34.24 14.14
CA GLU A 27 20.58 34.12 12.82
C GLU A 27 22.08 33.82 12.92
N GLN A 28 22.79 34.54 13.80
CA GLN A 28 24.22 34.29 14.04
C GLN A 28 24.42 32.87 14.57
N LEU A 29 23.69 32.45 15.61
CA LEU A 29 23.74 31.10 16.16
C LEU A 29 23.58 30.02 15.10
N LEU A 30 22.55 30.17 14.27
CA LEU A 30 22.24 29.19 13.22
C LEU A 30 23.26 29.18 12.10
N SER A 31 23.77 30.38 11.71
CA SER A 31 24.82 30.51 10.70
C SER A 31 26.13 29.85 11.20
N GLU A 32 26.57 30.11 12.46
CA GLU A 32 27.73 29.47 13.08
C GLU A 32 27.56 27.95 13.20
N ALA A 33 26.34 27.48 13.37
CA ALA A 33 26.01 26.05 13.38
C ALA A 33 25.96 25.41 11.97
N GLY A 34 26.05 26.21 10.90
CA GLY A 34 26.10 25.73 9.51
C GLY A 34 24.74 25.62 8.83
N TYR A 35 23.67 26.15 9.42
CA TYR A 35 22.36 26.18 8.75
C TYR A 35 22.35 27.24 7.64
N THR A 36 21.83 26.86 6.46
CA THR A 36 21.86 27.72 5.26
C THR A 36 20.49 28.27 4.90
N GLY A 37 19.40 27.63 5.34
CA GLY A 37 18.03 27.96 4.98
C GLY A 37 17.30 28.79 6.04
N VAL A 38 17.93 29.88 6.57
CA VAL A 38 17.33 30.72 7.62
C VAL A 38 16.69 31.95 7.04
N ALA A 39 15.46 32.23 7.44
CA ALA A 39 14.74 33.47 7.15
C ALA A 39 14.12 34.02 8.44
N SER A 40 13.84 35.30 8.48
CA SER A 40 13.27 35.98 9.63
C SER A 40 12.16 36.96 9.26
N THR A 41 11.29 37.26 10.22
CA THR A 41 10.28 38.33 10.12
C THR A 41 9.95 38.92 11.48
N MET A 42 9.77 40.23 11.51
CA MET A 42 9.28 40.96 12.68
C MET A 42 7.73 41.10 12.68
N LYS A 43 7.05 40.55 11.67
CA LYS A 43 5.63 40.74 11.48
C LYS A 43 4.89 39.42 11.63
N PRO A 44 4.28 39.12 12.76
CA PRO A 44 3.58 37.85 13.02
C PRO A 44 2.44 37.58 12.04
N GLN A 45 1.81 38.62 11.48
CA GLN A 45 0.71 38.52 10.51
C GLN A 45 1.15 37.88 9.18
N GLU A 46 2.44 37.99 8.81
CA GLU A 46 2.97 37.48 7.54
C GLU A 46 3.35 35.97 7.61
N VAL A 47 3.45 35.40 8.81
CA VAL A 47 3.99 34.06 9.06
C VAL A 47 3.25 32.98 8.24
N CYS A 48 1.92 32.99 8.24
CA CYS A 48 1.13 32.01 7.48
C CYS A 48 1.35 32.13 5.96
N ALA A 49 1.46 33.35 5.45
CA ALA A 49 1.75 33.60 4.03
C ALA A 49 3.16 33.14 3.65
N LEU A 50 4.14 33.47 4.49
CA LEU A 50 5.54 33.08 4.32
C LEU A 50 5.69 31.58 4.36
N HIS A 51 5.06 30.90 5.33
CA HIS A 51 5.12 29.44 5.42
C HIS A 51 4.44 28.77 4.23
N ARG A 52 3.30 29.27 3.77
CA ARG A 52 2.60 28.74 2.59
C ARG A 52 3.46 28.84 1.33
N LYS A 53 4.23 29.93 1.19
CA LYS A 53 5.11 30.16 0.05
C LYS A 53 6.38 29.33 0.11
N ASN A 54 7.05 29.31 1.27
CA ASN A 54 8.43 28.80 1.39
C ASN A 54 8.50 27.40 2.02
N ARG A 55 7.42 26.91 2.65
CA ARG A 55 7.33 25.57 3.28
C ARG A 55 8.44 25.30 4.29
N TYR A 56 8.57 26.16 5.31
CA TYR A 56 9.57 26.03 6.37
C TYR A 56 9.46 24.69 7.10
N ASP A 57 10.61 24.17 7.54
CA ASP A 57 10.72 22.93 8.30
C ASP A 57 10.60 23.14 9.80
N LEU A 58 10.87 24.35 10.26
CA LEU A 58 10.80 24.74 11.65
C LEU A 58 10.46 26.23 11.76
N ILE A 59 9.63 26.58 12.73
CA ILE A 59 9.35 27.97 13.10
C ILE A 59 9.87 28.19 14.54
N LEU A 60 10.75 29.18 14.71
CA LEU A 60 11.13 29.74 16.01
C LEU A 60 10.25 30.96 16.26
N LEU A 61 9.40 30.92 17.28
CA LEU A 61 8.31 31.88 17.46
C LEU A 61 8.35 32.53 18.83
N ASP A 62 8.54 33.83 18.88
CA ASP A 62 8.30 34.58 20.11
C ASP A 62 6.82 34.60 20.48
N LEU A 63 6.53 34.49 21.78
CA LEU A 63 5.17 34.59 22.29
C LEU A 63 4.70 36.02 22.51
N GLN A 64 5.62 36.92 22.86
CA GLN A 64 5.27 38.25 23.29
C GLN A 64 5.56 39.28 22.21
N MET A 65 4.66 39.39 21.25
CA MET A 65 4.76 40.37 20.16
C MET A 65 3.55 41.32 20.17
N PRO A 66 3.74 42.60 19.81
CA PRO A 66 2.65 43.57 19.75
C PRO A 66 1.67 43.25 18.59
N GLY A 67 0.41 43.47 18.83
CA GLY A 67 -0.66 43.34 17.84
C GLY A 67 -1.16 41.90 17.64
N MET A 68 -0.26 40.93 17.39
CA MET A 68 -0.60 39.54 17.26
C MET A 68 0.42 38.69 18.05
N ASP A 69 -0.05 38.00 19.10
CA ASP A 69 0.82 37.16 19.91
C ASP A 69 1.16 35.80 19.26
N GLY A 70 2.17 35.12 19.80
CA GLY A 70 2.59 33.84 19.25
C GLY A 70 1.54 32.73 19.36
N PHE A 71 0.60 32.80 20.32
CA PHE A 71 -0.52 31.86 20.41
C PHE A 71 -1.49 32.02 19.24
N GLN A 72 -1.77 33.27 18.85
CA GLN A 72 -2.62 33.56 17.69
C GLN A 72 -1.96 33.12 16.37
N VAL A 73 -0.62 33.28 16.28
CA VAL A 73 0.14 32.75 15.13
C VAL A 73 0.04 31.23 15.06
N MET A 74 0.22 30.51 16.17
CA MET A 74 0.09 29.04 16.20
C MET A 74 -1.32 28.58 15.81
N GLU A 75 -2.35 29.26 16.26
CA GLU A 75 -3.74 28.94 15.91
C GLU A 75 -4.00 29.18 14.41
N ALA A 76 -3.50 30.29 13.87
CA ALA A 76 -3.61 30.59 12.45
C ALA A 76 -2.86 29.56 11.57
N LEU A 77 -1.70 29.08 12.01
CA LEU A 77 -0.95 28.03 11.33
C LEU A 77 -1.73 26.70 11.31
N LYS A 78 -2.36 26.29 12.41
CA LYS A 78 -3.17 25.07 12.47
C LYS A 78 -4.36 25.10 11.49
N THR A 79 -4.99 26.26 11.35
CA THR A 79 -6.17 26.40 10.49
C THR A 79 -5.83 26.57 9.02
N SER A 80 -4.64 27.06 8.70
CA SER A 80 -4.24 27.45 7.34
C SER A 80 -3.42 26.42 6.59
N ASP A 81 -2.89 25.40 7.26
CA ASP A 81 -1.94 24.46 6.64
C ASP A 81 -2.43 23.01 6.67
N THR A 82 -2.23 22.33 5.54
CA THR A 82 -2.41 20.88 5.39
C THR A 82 -1.16 20.10 5.85
N ASP A 83 -0.10 20.78 6.27
CA ASP A 83 1.11 20.16 6.78
C ASP A 83 0.85 19.54 8.17
N ARG A 84 0.71 18.23 8.21
CA ARG A 84 0.33 17.50 9.43
C ARG A 84 1.33 17.64 10.57
N TYR A 85 2.57 18.01 10.28
CA TYR A 85 3.63 18.09 11.29
C TYR A 85 4.59 19.25 11.02
N LEU A 86 4.12 20.50 11.16
CA LEU A 86 5.01 21.65 11.22
C LEU A 86 5.42 21.89 12.68
N PRO A 87 6.69 21.69 13.05
CA PRO A 87 7.13 22.00 14.41
C PRO A 87 7.29 23.50 14.62
N VAL A 88 6.79 23.98 15.77
CA VAL A 88 7.02 25.31 16.27
C VAL A 88 7.75 25.19 17.60
N ILE A 89 8.92 25.83 17.72
CA ILE A 89 9.63 26.03 18.99
C ILE A 89 9.32 27.45 19.46
N VAL A 90 8.78 27.54 20.64
CA VAL A 90 8.41 28.83 21.24
C VAL A 90 9.55 29.43 22.02
N LEU A 91 9.78 30.73 21.82
CA LEU A 91 10.75 31.54 22.56
C LEU A 91 10.01 32.28 23.68
N THR A 92 10.41 32.15 24.94
CA THR A 92 9.70 32.80 26.05
C THR A 92 10.60 33.15 27.25
N ALA A 93 10.36 34.33 27.82
CA ALA A 93 10.98 34.75 29.09
C ALA A 93 10.18 34.29 30.32
N GLN A 94 8.90 33.86 30.13
CA GLN A 94 8.00 33.59 31.25
C GLN A 94 7.84 32.09 31.51
N PRO A 95 8.18 31.57 32.69
CA PRO A 95 8.00 30.14 33.00
C PRO A 95 6.55 29.64 32.88
N GLY A 96 5.58 30.49 33.23
CA GLY A 96 4.14 30.13 33.12
C GLY A 96 3.61 29.92 31.71
N HIS A 97 4.27 30.48 30.71
CA HIS A 97 3.87 30.33 29.31
C HIS A 97 4.31 28.99 28.68
N LYS A 98 5.31 28.30 29.27
CA LYS A 98 5.85 27.05 28.73
C LYS A 98 4.80 25.96 28.59
N LEU A 99 4.09 25.67 29.67
CA LEU A 99 3.03 24.64 29.67
C LEU A 99 1.88 25.01 28.72
N ARG A 100 1.46 26.28 28.76
CA ARG A 100 0.41 26.80 27.87
C ARG A 100 0.80 26.69 26.40
N ALA A 101 2.06 26.98 26.05
CA ALA A 101 2.55 26.89 24.69
C ALA A 101 2.53 25.43 24.18
N LEU A 102 2.98 24.47 24.98
CA LEU A 102 2.92 23.04 24.65
C LEU A 102 1.46 22.57 24.46
N GLN A 103 0.55 22.99 25.35
CA GLN A 103 -0.89 22.70 25.21
C GLN A 103 -1.51 23.35 23.96
N ALA A 104 -1.01 24.53 23.58
CA ALA A 104 -1.41 25.19 22.35
C ALA A 104 -0.83 24.56 21.08
N GLY A 105 0.08 23.57 21.21
CA GLY A 105 0.60 22.78 20.09
C GLY A 105 2.06 23.05 19.72
N ALA A 106 2.76 23.94 20.44
CA ALA A 106 4.21 24.06 20.33
C ALA A 106 4.86 22.69 20.60
N LYS A 107 5.90 22.35 19.86
CA LYS A 107 6.59 21.07 20.02
C LYS A 107 7.69 21.13 21.08
N ASP A 108 8.24 22.32 21.29
CA ASP A 108 9.22 22.59 22.34
C ASP A 108 9.24 24.11 22.68
N PHE A 109 10.08 24.50 23.64
CA PHE A 109 10.30 25.90 24.01
C PHE A 109 11.79 26.15 24.29
N ILE A 110 12.22 27.40 24.11
CA ILE A 110 13.55 27.91 24.48
C ILE A 110 13.33 29.10 25.39
N SER A 111 14.03 29.11 26.52
CA SER A 111 13.91 30.19 27.51
C SER A 111 14.80 31.40 27.14
N LYS A 112 14.25 32.60 27.27
CA LYS A 112 15.04 33.85 27.22
C LYS A 112 15.55 34.19 28.66
N PRO A 113 16.83 34.58 28.86
CA PRO A 113 17.88 34.72 27.86
C PRO A 113 18.31 33.35 27.28
N PHE A 114 18.69 33.32 26.00
CA PHE A 114 19.02 32.09 25.28
C PHE A 114 20.30 31.46 25.81
N ASP A 115 20.22 30.19 26.23
CA ASP A 115 21.41 29.31 26.25
C ASP A 115 21.65 28.81 24.83
N LEU A 116 22.78 29.23 24.24
CA LEU A 116 23.06 28.93 22.82
C LEU A 116 23.27 27.45 22.57
N VAL A 117 23.79 26.70 23.52
CA VAL A 117 24.00 25.23 23.41
C VAL A 117 22.67 24.52 23.49
N GLU A 118 21.81 24.91 24.44
CA GLU A 118 20.45 24.37 24.55
C GLU A 118 19.63 24.67 23.29
N ALA A 119 19.64 25.92 22.81
CA ALA A 119 18.92 26.33 21.63
C ALA A 119 19.32 25.52 20.39
N LYS A 120 20.64 25.44 20.13
CA LYS A 120 21.18 24.64 19.02
C LYS A 120 20.75 23.17 19.08
N THR A 121 20.83 22.56 20.26
CA THR A 121 20.48 21.15 20.46
C THR A 121 18.98 20.90 20.20
N ARG A 122 18.10 21.76 20.73
CA ARG A 122 16.65 21.66 20.55
C ARG A 122 16.25 21.84 19.07
N ILE A 123 16.83 22.83 18.40
CA ILE A 123 16.60 23.10 16.98
C ILE A 123 17.03 21.89 16.15
N HIS A 124 18.23 21.36 16.40
CA HIS A 124 18.77 20.20 15.68
C HIS A 124 17.86 18.97 15.82
N ASN A 125 17.52 18.60 17.04
CA ASN A 125 16.68 17.45 17.33
C ASN A 125 15.27 17.62 16.68
N MET A 126 14.73 18.82 16.73
CA MET A 126 13.41 19.09 16.13
C MET A 126 13.42 18.98 14.61
N LEU A 127 14.47 19.45 13.95
CA LEU A 127 14.66 19.32 12.52
C LEU A 127 14.88 17.88 12.10
N GLU A 128 15.65 17.10 12.86
CA GLU A 128 15.82 15.67 12.60
C GLU A 128 14.46 14.94 12.60
N VAL A 129 13.65 15.16 13.64
CA VAL A 129 12.31 14.60 13.74
C VAL A 129 11.45 15.05 12.56
N ARG A 130 11.45 16.35 12.22
CA ARG A 130 10.69 16.91 11.10
C ARG A 130 11.03 16.24 9.77
N LEU A 131 12.32 16.09 9.49
CA LEU A 131 12.78 15.50 8.23
C LEU A 131 12.49 13.99 8.16
N LEU A 132 12.52 13.28 9.30
CA LEU A 132 12.05 11.90 9.39
C LEU A 132 10.56 11.78 9.05
N TYR A 133 9.71 12.67 9.58
CA TYR A 133 8.29 12.71 9.24
C TYR A 133 8.06 12.98 7.75
N LYS A 134 8.76 13.93 7.15
CA LYS A 134 8.69 14.19 5.70
C LYS A 134 9.08 12.95 4.87
N LYS A 135 10.17 12.29 5.26
CA LYS A 135 10.60 11.06 4.59
C LYS A 135 9.53 9.96 4.70
N LEU A 136 8.98 9.75 5.89
CA LEU A 136 7.93 8.75 6.13
C LEU A 136 6.68 9.03 5.28
N GLU A 137 6.23 10.29 5.23
CA GLU A 137 5.07 10.69 4.42
C GLU A 137 5.30 10.43 2.93
N ASN A 138 6.49 10.78 2.42
CA ASN A 138 6.84 10.51 1.03
C ASN A 138 6.89 9.01 0.72
N TYR A 139 7.41 8.19 1.65
CA TYR A 139 7.39 6.73 1.47
C TYR A 139 5.98 6.17 1.44
N SER A 140 5.11 6.63 2.36
CA SER A 140 3.71 6.20 2.36
C SER A 140 3.05 6.48 1.01
N LYS A 141 3.24 7.69 0.45
CA LYS A 141 2.70 8.06 -0.85
C LYS A 141 3.23 7.17 -1.99
N VAL A 142 4.55 6.94 -2.02
CA VAL A 142 5.17 6.09 -3.05
C VAL A 142 4.70 4.65 -2.92
N LEU A 143 4.59 4.13 -1.68
CA LEU A 143 4.11 2.78 -1.45
C LEU A 143 2.65 2.62 -1.87
N GLU A 144 1.77 3.56 -1.51
CA GLU A 144 0.37 3.57 -1.93
C GLU A 144 0.24 3.57 -3.46
N GLN A 145 1.01 4.41 -4.15
CA GLN A 145 1.03 4.44 -5.60
C GLN A 145 1.51 3.11 -6.19
N THR A 146 2.63 2.57 -5.67
CA THR A 146 3.17 1.28 -6.14
C THR A 146 2.17 0.14 -5.94
N VAL A 147 1.46 0.11 -4.80
CA VAL A 147 0.41 -0.90 -4.55
C VAL A 147 -0.73 -0.76 -5.55
N GLN A 148 -1.18 0.46 -5.86
CA GLN A 148 -2.22 0.68 -6.86
C GLN A 148 -1.79 0.22 -8.26
N GLU A 149 -0.58 0.57 -8.69
CA GLU A 149 -0.03 0.17 -9.99
C GLU A 149 0.09 -1.36 -10.09
N ARG A 150 0.66 -2.02 -9.08
CA ARG A 150 0.80 -3.48 -9.08
C ARG A 150 -0.54 -4.23 -9.02
N THR A 151 -1.50 -3.66 -8.30
CA THR A 151 -2.86 -4.24 -8.25
C THR A 151 -3.55 -4.12 -9.60
N ALA A 152 -3.38 -3.01 -10.31
CA ALA A 152 -3.92 -2.82 -11.66
C ALA A 152 -3.28 -3.77 -12.67
N GLU A 153 -1.94 -3.88 -12.68
CA GLU A 153 -1.19 -4.82 -13.53
C GLU A 153 -1.62 -6.28 -13.30
N LEU A 154 -1.78 -6.67 -12.03
CA LEU A 154 -2.21 -8.02 -11.68
C LEU A 154 -3.62 -8.32 -12.20
N ARG A 155 -4.56 -7.39 -11.99
CA ARG A 155 -5.94 -7.54 -12.50
C ARG A 155 -5.99 -7.65 -14.02
N GLU A 156 -5.21 -6.83 -14.72
CA GLU A 156 -5.12 -6.90 -16.19
C GLU A 156 -4.54 -8.24 -16.64
N SER A 157 -3.48 -8.70 -15.99
CA SER A 157 -2.86 -9.99 -16.27
C SER A 157 -3.83 -11.15 -16.02
N GLU A 158 -4.54 -11.14 -14.88
CA GLU A 158 -5.57 -12.15 -14.56
C GLU A 158 -6.70 -12.14 -15.58
N ALA A 159 -7.19 -10.97 -15.98
CA ALA A 159 -8.23 -10.84 -17.01
C ALA A 159 -7.77 -11.40 -18.36
N ARG A 160 -6.52 -11.10 -18.74
CA ARG A 160 -5.90 -11.60 -19.96
C ARG A 160 -5.77 -13.13 -19.93
N TYR A 161 -5.26 -13.69 -18.83
CA TYR A 161 -5.16 -15.16 -18.69
C TYR A 161 -6.53 -15.82 -18.72
N ARG A 162 -7.53 -15.24 -18.05
CA ARG A 162 -8.91 -15.74 -18.08
C ARG A 162 -9.45 -15.75 -19.50
N SER A 163 -9.32 -14.64 -20.22
CA SER A 163 -9.80 -14.55 -21.62
C SER A 163 -9.09 -15.55 -22.54
N LEU A 164 -7.78 -15.73 -22.39
CA LEU A 164 -7.05 -16.73 -23.17
C LEU A 164 -7.51 -18.16 -22.86
N THR A 165 -7.79 -18.46 -21.60
CA THR A 165 -8.31 -19.78 -21.19
C THR A 165 -9.70 -20.01 -21.76
N GLU A 166 -10.59 -19.01 -21.73
CA GLU A 166 -11.94 -19.07 -22.30
C GLU A 166 -11.92 -19.20 -23.82
N LEU A 167 -10.96 -18.60 -24.52
CA LEU A 167 -10.81 -18.71 -25.97
C LEU A 167 -10.17 -20.06 -26.41
N ALA A 168 -9.34 -20.64 -25.56
CA ALA A 168 -8.57 -21.85 -25.87
C ALA A 168 -9.30 -23.14 -25.47
N SER A 169 -10.33 -23.03 -24.61
CA SER A 169 -11.04 -24.20 -24.06
C SER A 169 -12.53 -23.89 -23.88
N ASP A 170 -13.35 -24.93 -24.07
CA ASP A 170 -14.80 -24.82 -23.78
C ASP A 170 -15.04 -24.80 -22.27
N TRP A 171 -14.10 -25.28 -21.49
CA TRP A 171 -14.22 -25.42 -20.05
C TRP A 171 -12.86 -25.50 -19.33
N TYR A 172 -12.86 -25.05 -18.05
CA TYR A 172 -11.75 -25.06 -17.13
C TYR A 172 -12.22 -25.61 -15.77
N TRP A 173 -11.36 -26.39 -15.12
CA TRP A 173 -11.67 -26.95 -13.80
C TRP A 173 -10.44 -26.96 -12.90
N GLU A 174 -10.67 -26.81 -11.59
CA GLU A 174 -9.71 -27.05 -10.53
C GLU A 174 -10.30 -27.99 -9.48
N GLN A 175 -9.48 -28.87 -8.96
CA GLN A 175 -9.77 -29.72 -7.80
C GLN A 175 -8.77 -29.43 -6.69
N ASP A 176 -9.23 -29.57 -5.43
CA ASP A 176 -8.37 -29.51 -4.26
C ASP A 176 -7.56 -30.82 -4.08
N GLU A 177 -6.76 -30.90 -3.02
CA GLU A 177 -5.94 -32.06 -2.69
C GLU A 177 -6.76 -33.35 -2.44
N HIS A 178 -8.06 -33.23 -2.20
CA HIS A 178 -9.00 -34.32 -1.98
C HIS A 178 -9.82 -34.68 -3.22
N GLY A 179 -9.56 -34.01 -4.36
CA GLY A 179 -10.28 -34.24 -5.61
C GLY A 179 -11.65 -33.54 -5.70
N LYS A 180 -11.99 -32.66 -4.75
CA LYS A 180 -13.19 -31.85 -4.79
C LYS A 180 -13.00 -30.65 -5.70
N PHE A 181 -13.98 -30.41 -6.60
CA PHE A 181 -13.92 -29.23 -7.47
C PHE A 181 -13.98 -27.94 -6.67
N SER A 182 -12.95 -27.10 -6.86
CA SER A 182 -12.83 -25.77 -6.23
C SER A 182 -13.18 -24.64 -7.18
N LYS A 183 -12.94 -24.85 -8.48
CA LYS A 183 -13.34 -23.94 -9.56
C LYS A 183 -13.81 -24.73 -10.76
N VAL A 184 -14.82 -24.18 -11.43
CA VAL A 184 -15.36 -24.72 -12.66
C VAL A 184 -15.83 -23.55 -13.54
N SER A 185 -15.49 -23.56 -14.83
CA SER A 185 -16.04 -22.63 -15.82
C SER A 185 -16.57 -23.39 -17.04
N GLY A 186 -17.57 -22.82 -17.71
CA GLY A 186 -18.22 -23.45 -18.84
C GLY A 186 -19.13 -24.62 -18.46
N PRO A 187 -19.58 -25.44 -19.43
CA PRO A 187 -20.56 -26.51 -19.21
C PRO A 187 -19.97 -27.78 -18.59
N VAL A 188 -18.89 -27.68 -17.81
CA VAL A 188 -18.18 -28.84 -17.21
C VAL A 188 -19.14 -29.79 -16.48
N LEU A 189 -20.08 -29.24 -15.72
CA LEU A 189 -20.97 -30.06 -14.92
C LEU A 189 -21.94 -30.87 -15.78
N GLU A 190 -22.44 -30.28 -16.86
CA GLU A 190 -23.31 -30.96 -17.82
C GLU A 190 -22.53 -31.98 -18.66
N MET A 191 -21.30 -31.60 -19.06
CA MET A 191 -20.44 -32.45 -19.88
C MET A 191 -19.87 -33.63 -19.06
N LEU A 192 -19.58 -33.48 -17.79
CA LEU A 192 -19.17 -34.56 -16.87
C LEU A 192 -20.37 -35.37 -16.34
N GLY A 193 -21.61 -34.97 -16.67
CA GLY A 193 -22.81 -35.59 -16.11
C GLY A 193 -23.05 -35.34 -14.64
N ILE A 194 -22.40 -34.30 -14.07
CA ILE A 194 -22.50 -33.91 -12.67
C ILE A 194 -23.57 -32.81 -12.58
N ARG A 195 -24.62 -33.02 -11.80
CA ARG A 195 -25.63 -31.98 -11.54
C ARG A 195 -25.09 -30.90 -10.67
N VAL A 196 -25.46 -29.64 -10.92
CA VAL A 196 -25.02 -28.44 -10.15
C VAL A 196 -25.32 -28.61 -8.65
N ASP A 197 -26.38 -29.35 -8.30
CA ASP A 197 -26.78 -29.63 -6.93
C ASP A 197 -25.79 -30.55 -6.16
N ALA A 198 -24.92 -31.25 -6.86
CA ALA A 198 -23.91 -32.14 -6.26
C ALA A 198 -22.65 -31.41 -5.73
N LEU A 199 -22.49 -30.12 -6.00
CA LEU A 199 -21.42 -29.28 -5.42
C LEU A 199 -21.59 -29.06 -3.89
N ALA A 200 -22.77 -29.37 -3.35
CA ALA A 200 -23.10 -29.12 -1.94
C ALA A 200 -22.98 -30.34 -1.00
N GLY A 201 -22.55 -31.53 -1.47
CA GLY A 201 -22.24 -32.55 -0.48
C GLY A 201 -22.56 -34.00 -0.71
N ASP A 202 -22.85 -34.54 -1.89
CA ASP A 202 -22.85 -35.99 -2.04
C ASP A 202 -22.43 -36.41 -3.47
N ALA A 203 -21.17 -36.77 -3.60
CA ALA A 203 -20.55 -37.16 -4.87
C ALA A 203 -20.80 -38.66 -5.23
N ASN A 204 -21.77 -39.29 -4.64
CA ASN A 204 -22.06 -40.70 -4.90
C ASN A 204 -23.31 -40.88 -5.79
N GLY A 205 -23.09 -40.99 -7.07
CA GLY A 205 -23.90 -41.89 -7.88
C GLY A 205 -25.05 -41.37 -8.74
N VAL A 206 -25.02 -40.14 -9.27
CA VAL A 206 -26.03 -39.80 -10.32
C VAL A 206 -25.38 -39.08 -11.49
N GLY A 207 -25.32 -39.73 -12.63
CA GLY A 207 -24.90 -39.13 -13.90
C GLY A 207 -23.73 -39.80 -14.61
N MET A 208 -23.34 -41.00 -14.18
CA MET A 208 -22.21 -41.73 -14.77
C MET A 208 -22.61 -42.66 -15.94
N ALA A 209 -23.85 -42.63 -16.38
CA ALA A 209 -24.28 -43.45 -17.49
C ALA A 209 -23.68 -42.95 -18.80
N GLY A 210 -23.10 -43.87 -19.55
CA GLY A 210 -22.61 -43.65 -20.92
C GLY A 210 -21.12 -43.31 -21.05
N TRP A 211 -20.37 -43.08 -19.97
CA TRP A 211 -18.93 -42.86 -20.06
C TRP A 211 -18.15 -44.17 -20.26
N ASN A 212 -17.07 -44.11 -21.06
CA ASN A 212 -16.14 -45.25 -21.18
C ASN A 212 -15.40 -45.44 -19.85
N GLU A 213 -15.71 -46.54 -19.17
CA GLU A 213 -15.16 -46.85 -17.82
C GLU A 213 -13.64 -47.00 -17.85
N ALA A 214 -13.05 -47.66 -18.86
CA ALA A 214 -11.61 -47.86 -18.94
C ALA A 214 -10.82 -46.55 -19.15
N GLU A 215 -11.36 -45.62 -19.97
CA GLU A 215 -10.77 -44.30 -20.18
C GLU A 215 -10.86 -43.47 -18.88
N ARG A 216 -11.97 -43.58 -18.17
CA ARG A 216 -12.17 -42.88 -16.89
C ARG A 216 -11.23 -43.38 -15.79
N GLU A 217 -11.10 -44.69 -15.64
CA GLU A 217 -10.17 -45.30 -14.69
C GLU A 217 -8.71 -44.89 -15.00
N HIS A 218 -8.33 -44.85 -16.27
CA HIS A 218 -7.00 -44.43 -16.68
C HIS A 218 -6.76 -42.93 -16.32
N LEU A 219 -7.71 -42.08 -16.60
CA LEU A 219 -7.63 -40.64 -16.24
C LEU A 219 -7.53 -40.45 -14.73
N GLN A 220 -8.37 -41.16 -13.96
CA GLN A 220 -8.32 -41.09 -12.49
C GLN A 220 -6.98 -41.62 -11.94
N ALA A 221 -6.44 -42.70 -12.51
CA ALA A 221 -5.13 -43.22 -12.10
C ALA A 221 -4.01 -42.18 -12.38
N THR A 222 -4.05 -41.50 -13.51
CA THR A 222 -3.10 -40.46 -13.87
C THR A 222 -3.17 -39.27 -12.91
N ILE A 223 -4.38 -38.81 -12.57
CA ILE A 223 -4.63 -37.74 -11.58
C ILE A 223 -4.14 -38.17 -10.19
N ALA A 224 -4.46 -39.38 -9.77
CA ALA A 224 -4.02 -39.94 -8.50
C ALA A 224 -2.50 -40.07 -8.40
N ALA A 225 -1.83 -40.41 -9.52
CA ALA A 225 -0.37 -40.45 -9.65
C ALA A 225 0.27 -39.03 -9.72
N ARG A 226 -0.54 -37.99 -9.72
CA ARG A 226 -0.09 -36.58 -9.86
C ARG A 226 0.76 -36.32 -11.10
N GLN A 227 0.43 -36.98 -12.21
CA GLN A 227 1.13 -36.84 -13.48
C GLN A 227 0.36 -35.91 -14.41
N PRO A 228 1.04 -34.99 -15.11
CA PRO A 228 0.36 -34.16 -16.10
C PRO A 228 -0.07 -35.06 -17.30
N PHE A 229 -1.18 -34.69 -17.90
CA PHE A 229 -1.65 -35.31 -19.15
C PHE A 229 -2.06 -34.23 -20.16
N LEU A 230 -1.81 -34.50 -21.42
CA LEU A 230 -2.12 -33.65 -22.55
C LEU A 230 -2.97 -34.39 -23.54
N ASP A 231 -3.97 -33.72 -24.11
CA ASP A 231 -4.81 -34.21 -25.21
C ASP A 231 -5.42 -35.58 -24.95
N PHE A 232 -5.73 -35.91 -23.72
CA PHE A 232 -6.40 -37.13 -23.35
C PHE A 232 -7.84 -37.08 -23.88
N VAL A 233 -8.19 -38.05 -24.74
CA VAL A 233 -9.55 -38.14 -25.31
C VAL A 233 -10.34 -39.18 -24.53
N PHE A 234 -11.54 -38.79 -24.08
CA PHE A 234 -12.48 -39.70 -23.48
C PHE A 234 -13.89 -39.56 -24.10
N SER A 235 -14.63 -40.62 -24.07
CA SER A 235 -15.84 -40.77 -24.84
C SER A 235 -17.06 -41.01 -23.96
N ARG A 236 -18.23 -40.50 -24.41
CA ARG A 236 -19.53 -40.71 -23.80
C ARG A 236 -20.54 -41.13 -24.84
N VAL A 237 -21.38 -42.07 -24.47
CA VAL A 237 -22.60 -42.44 -25.24
C VAL A 237 -23.80 -41.79 -24.57
N ASN A 238 -24.51 -40.93 -25.30
CA ASN A 238 -25.73 -40.28 -24.82
C ASN A 238 -26.93 -41.23 -24.80
N ALA A 239 -28.01 -40.82 -24.14
CA ALA A 239 -29.25 -41.63 -24.08
C ALA A 239 -29.92 -41.88 -25.46
N ASP A 240 -29.62 -41.02 -26.44
CA ASP A 240 -30.07 -41.16 -27.83
C ASP A 240 -29.15 -42.04 -28.70
N GLY A 241 -28.08 -42.61 -28.10
CA GLY A 241 -27.08 -43.41 -28.80
C GLY A 241 -26.00 -42.61 -29.53
N SER A 242 -26.02 -41.29 -29.50
CA SER A 242 -24.96 -40.46 -30.07
C SER A 242 -23.69 -40.57 -29.23
N GLN A 243 -22.52 -40.49 -29.89
CA GLN A 243 -21.24 -40.46 -29.23
C GLN A 243 -20.71 -39.04 -29.14
N GLN A 244 -20.32 -38.63 -27.94
CA GLN A 244 -19.57 -37.39 -27.69
C GLN A 244 -18.14 -37.74 -27.31
N GLN A 245 -17.20 -36.97 -27.82
CA GLN A 245 -15.79 -37.09 -27.46
C GLN A 245 -15.28 -35.77 -26.87
N PHE A 246 -14.50 -35.90 -25.85
CA PHE A 246 -13.88 -34.75 -25.13
C PHE A 246 -12.39 -34.92 -25.11
N ARG A 247 -11.69 -33.82 -25.40
CA ARG A 247 -10.24 -33.76 -25.25
C ARG A 247 -9.93 -32.93 -24.02
N VAL A 248 -9.19 -33.52 -23.09
CA VAL A 248 -8.85 -32.86 -21.82
C VAL A 248 -7.34 -32.85 -21.63
N SER A 249 -6.87 -31.79 -21.01
CA SER A 249 -5.49 -31.66 -20.55
C SER A 249 -5.48 -31.18 -19.12
N GLY A 250 -4.53 -31.64 -18.32
CA GLY A 250 -4.47 -31.27 -16.94
C GLY A 250 -3.10 -31.46 -16.31
N GLU A 251 -2.87 -30.76 -15.21
CA GLU A 251 -1.62 -30.78 -14.47
C GLU A 251 -1.82 -30.66 -12.96
N PRO A 252 -0.95 -31.28 -12.14
CA PRO A 252 -0.98 -31.11 -10.70
C PRO A 252 -0.54 -29.70 -10.30
N MET A 253 -1.16 -29.15 -9.27
CA MET A 253 -0.80 -27.87 -8.67
C MET A 253 0.02 -28.07 -7.41
N PHE A 254 1.05 -27.22 -7.25
CA PHE A 254 1.91 -27.21 -6.08
C PHE A 254 2.02 -25.79 -5.53
N ASN A 255 2.09 -25.65 -4.22
CA ASN A 255 2.35 -24.35 -3.58
C ASN A 255 3.85 -24.00 -3.61
N GLN A 256 4.23 -22.82 -3.09
CA GLN A 256 5.63 -22.37 -3.03
C GLN A 256 6.57 -23.30 -2.23
N ALA A 257 6.02 -24.12 -1.33
CA ALA A 257 6.77 -25.12 -0.57
C ALA A 257 6.81 -26.49 -1.28
N CYS A 258 6.50 -26.55 -2.59
CA CYS A 258 6.42 -27.78 -3.39
C CYS A 258 5.45 -28.84 -2.83
N ARG A 259 4.47 -28.43 -2.00
CA ARG A 259 3.43 -29.33 -1.51
C ARG A 259 2.28 -29.35 -2.50
N TYR A 260 1.80 -30.54 -2.85
CA TYR A 260 0.62 -30.74 -3.67
C TYR A 260 -0.62 -30.08 -3.03
N ILE A 261 -1.36 -29.30 -3.81
CA ILE A 261 -2.55 -28.57 -3.38
C ILE A 261 -3.79 -28.88 -4.22
N GLY A 262 -3.64 -29.70 -5.28
CA GLY A 262 -4.75 -30.06 -6.13
C GLY A 262 -4.34 -30.27 -7.58
N TYR A 263 -5.33 -30.23 -8.45
CA TYR A 263 -5.18 -30.48 -9.88
C TYR A 263 -5.98 -29.46 -10.67
N ARG A 264 -5.53 -29.07 -11.84
CA ARG A 264 -6.27 -28.18 -12.74
C ARG A 264 -6.24 -28.71 -14.16
N GLY A 265 -7.26 -28.39 -14.92
CA GLY A 265 -7.32 -28.81 -16.32
C GLY A 265 -8.25 -27.97 -17.16
N ILE A 266 -8.12 -28.16 -18.46
CA ILE A 266 -8.98 -27.60 -19.49
C ILE A 266 -9.55 -28.72 -20.35
N GLY A 267 -10.65 -28.47 -21.00
CA GLY A 267 -11.24 -29.41 -21.93
C GLY A 267 -12.00 -28.72 -23.06
N VAL A 268 -12.10 -29.45 -24.15
CA VAL A 268 -12.89 -29.06 -25.32
C VAL A 268 -13.74 -30.24 -25.79
N GLU A 269 -14.94 -29.96 -26.27
CA GLU A 269 -15.76 -30.96 -26.95
C GLU A 269 -15.25 -31.14 -28.38
N LEU A 270 -14.99 -32.39 -28.75
CA LEU A 270 -14.65 -32.73 -30.14
C LEU A 270 -15.95 -32.93 -30.92
N ILE A 271 -16.35 -31.91 -31.68
CA ILE A 271 -17.51 -32.01 -32.56
C ILE A 271 -17.20 -33.05 -33.64
N ALA A 272 -17.96 -34.14 -33.69
CA ALA A 272 -17.85 -35.10 -34.78
C ALA A 272 -18.12 -34.38 -36.11
N LYS A 273 -17.10 -34.25 -36.97
CA LYS A 273 -17.34 -33.79 -38.34
C LYS A 273 -18.31 -34.79 -39.00
N LYS A 274 -19.49 -34.28 -39.39
CA LYS A 274 -20.45 -35.00 -40.22
C LYS A 274 -19.86 -35.36 -41.58
#